data_32d14feafe9ec729d66384a6c3009cba
#
_entry.id   32d14feafe9ec729d66384a6c3009cba
#
_cell.length_a   1.000
_cell.length_b   1.000
_cell.length_c   1.000
_cell.angle_alpha   90.00
_cell.angle_beta   90.00
_cell.angle_gamma   90.00
#
_symmetry.space_group_name_H-M   'P 1'
#
loop_
_entity.id
_entity.type
_entity.pdbx_description
1 polymer ?
#
loop_
_entity_poly.entity_id
_entity_poly.type
_entity_poly.pdbx_seq_one_letter_code
_entity_poly.pdbx_strand_id
1 'polypeptide(L)'
;MKLNLKRPLAFFDLEATGINVGADRIVEIAILKAMPDGTEQIKTMRINPEMPIPLASSLIHGIYDEDIVNEPTFKVVAKEIAAFMDDADLAGYNSNKFDIPMLLEEFLRSGVDFNMAGRKFVDVQNIFHQMEQRTLKAAYKFYCGEEIINAHSAEADIKATYEVLLAQLHRYKDKNFEDKQGNISAPVVNDVEALHQFTNLHNPVDFAGRMVYNENGEEVINFGKHKGKTVENIFDTEPSYYAWMKQGDFPLYTKKKLDEIWSRWSKKKEEQRHAKASKPAVFQDKKPVTPQERQKPAAVVTTDMLEQLKMKFGK
;
A
#
# COMPACT_ATOMS: atom_id res chain seq x y z
N MET A 1 36.48 4.16 -12.16
CA MET A 1 35.84 3.90 -13.47
C MET A 1 35.03 5.14 -13.83
N LYS A 2 35.12 5.62 -15.09
CA LYS A 2 34.27 6.75 -15.55
C LYS A 2 33.19 6.23 -16.49
N LEU A 3 32.03 6.90 -16.49
CA LEU A 3 30.96 6.58 -17.43
C LEU A 3 31.41 6.94 -18.86
N ASN A 4 31.13 6.05 -19.81
CA ASN A 4 31.38 6.31 -21.24
C ASN A 4 30.10 6.90 -21.86
N LEU A 5 29.97 8.21 -21.81
CA LEU A 5 28.77 8.93 -22.23
C LEU A 5 28.96 9.55 -23.61
N LYS A 6 27.99 9.39 -24.50
CA LYS A 6 27.89 10.09 -25.79
C LYS A 6 27.14 11.43 -25.68
N ARG A 7 26.31 11.56 -24.67
CA ARG A 7 25.54 12.76 -24.28
C ARG A 7 25.44 12.79 -22.78
N PRO A 8 25.12 13.91 -22.15
CA PRO A 8 24.97 13.99 -20.69
C PRO A 8 23.98 12.97 -20.15
N LEU A 9 24.17 12.52 -18.90
CA LEU A 9 23.25 11.66 -18.15
C LEU A 9 22.85 12.38 -16.86
N ALA A 10 21.58 12.71 -16.74
CA ALA A 10 21.02 13.37 -15.57
C ALA A 10 20.43 12.33 -14.62
N PHE A 11 21.11 12.10 -13.50
CA PHE A 11 20.56 11.39 -12.35
C PHE A 11 19.67 12.35 -11.58
N PHE A 12 18.48 11.94 -11.22
CA PHE A 12 17.62 12.79 -10.38
C PHE A 12 16.77 11.96 -9.44
N ASP A 13 16.36 12.62 -8.37
CA ASP A 13 15.55 12.08 -7.31
C ASP A 13 14.54 13.15 -6.85
N LEU A 14 13.35 12.74 -6.43
CA LEU A 14 12.25 13.62 -6.09
C LEU A 14 11.71 13.31 -4.70
N GLU A 15 11.51 14.36 -3.90
CA GLU A 15 10.63 14.28 -2.75
C GLU A 15 9.26 14.87 -3.10
N ALA A 16 8.19 14.28 -2.60
CA ALA A 16 6.83 14.65 -2.98
C ALA A 16 5.84 14.58 -1.80
N THR A 17 4.69 15.20 -1.96
CA THR A 17 3.59 15.14 -0.97
C THR A 17 3.02 13.74 -0.82
N GLY A 18 3.30 12.82 -1.75
CA GLY A 18 2.88 11.42 -1.74
C GLY A 18 3.26 10.70 -3.02
N ILE A 19 2.71 9.51 -3.23
CA ILE A 19 3.08 8.61 -4.32
C ILE A 19 2.09 8.57 -5.50
N ASN A 20 1.01 9.34 -5.42
CA ASN A 20 0.01 9.41 -6.48
C ASN A 20 0.41 10.45 -7.53
N VAL A 21 1.04 10.02 -8.61
CA VAL A 21 1.53 10.88 -9.71
C VAL A 21 0.47 11.89 -10.20
N GLY A 22 -0.81 11.49 -10.25
CA GLY A 22 -1.89 12.36 -10.74
C GLY A 22 -2.39 13.39 -9.74
N ALA A 23 -2.11 13.25 -8.44
CA ALA A 23 -2.64 14.11 -7.38
C ALA A 23 -1.56 14.79 -6.54
N ASP A 24 -0.45 14.10 -6.30
CA ASP A 24 0.64 14.59 -5.48
C ASP A 24 1.56 15.55 -6.25
N ARG A 25 2.41 16.27 -5.53
CA ARG A 25 3.24 17.35 -6.04
C ARG A 25 4.67 17.21 -5.53
N ILE A 26 5.63 17.66 -6.32
CA ILE A 26 7.05 17.69 -5.94
C ILE A 26 7.29 18.76 -4.88
N VAL A 27 8.04 18.42 -3.83
CA VAL A 27 8.50 19.33 -2.77
C VAL A 27 10.01 19.59 -2.83
N GLU A 28 10.79 18.67 -3.39
CA GLU A 28 12.22 18.86 -3.67
C GLU A 28 12.62 18.08 -4.92
N ILE A 29 13.54 18.63 -5.69
CA ILE A 29 14.21 17.92 -6.80
C ILE A 29 15.71 18.09 -6.65
N ALA A 30 16.45 16.99 -6.73
CA ALA A 30 17.89 16.97 -6.84
C ALA A 30 18.31 16.35 -8.18
N ILE A 31 19.23 17.00 -8.92
CA ILE A 31 19.71 16.56 -10.22
C ILE A 31 21.24 16.61 -10.21
N LEU A 32 21.87 15.49 -10.54
CA LEU A 32 23.29 15.40 -10.86
C LEU A 32 23.42 15.09 -12.35
N LYS A 33 23.96 16.00 -13.12
CA LYS A 33 24.19 15.88 -14.55
C LYS A 33 25.65 15.52 -14.81
N ALA A 34 25.92 14.27 -15.18
CA ALA A 34 27.22 13.79 -15.58
C ALA A 34 27.48 14.11 -17.06
N MET A 35 28.59 14.75 -17.36
CA MET A 35 28.96 15.21 -18.69
C MET A 35 29.91 14.20 -19.39
N PRO A 36 29.93 14.15 -20.74
CA PRO A 36 30.81 13.26 -21.47
C PRO A 36 32.32 13.50 -21.23
N ASP A 37 32.70 14.71 -20.84
CA ASP A 37 34.09 15.04 -20.46
C ASP A 37 34.48 14.55 -19.06
N GLY A 38 33.50 14.05 -18.30
CA GLY A 38 33.65 13.54 -16.95
C GLY A 38 33.48 14.61 -15.87
N THR A 39 33.01 15.81 -16.20
CA THR A 39 32.59 16.82 -15.24
C THR A 39 31.15 16.53 -14.77
N GLU A 40 30.78 17.09 -13.61
CA GLU A 40 29.49 16.93 -12.99
C GLU A 40 28.90 18.29 -12.66
N GLN A 41 27.59 18.43 -12.83
CA GLN A 41 26.82 19.60 -12.44
C GLN A 41 25.71 19.15 -11.50
N ILE A 42 25.57 19.81 -10.36
CA ILE A 42 24.53 19.50 -9.37
C ILE A 42 23.56 20.67 -9.28
N LYS A 43 22.29 20.37 -9.23
CA LYS A 43 21.21 21.33 -8.97
C LYS A 43 20.23 20.70 -8.00
N THR A 44 19.95 21.38 -6.88
CA THR A 44 18.94 20.99 -5.91
C THR A 44 18.01 22.18 -5.67
N MET A 45 16.72 21.94 -5.65
CA MET A 45 15.69 22.98 -5.48
C MET A 45 14.57 22.46 -4.59
N ARG A 46 14.21 23.22 -3.56
CA ARG A 46 12.94 23.06 -2.84
C ARG A 46 11.84 23.76 -3.61
N ILE A 47 10.64 23.20 -3.53
CA ILE A 47 9.50 23.60 -4.36
C ILE A 47 8.27 23.68 -3.47
N ASN A 48 7.56 24.79 -3.55
CA ASN A 48 6.26 24.92 -2.92
C ASN A 48 5.22 24.13 -3.72
N PRO A 49 4.63 23.05 -3.17
CA PRO A 49 3.67 22.21 -3.87
C PRO A 49 2.27 22.86 -4.01
N GLU A 50 2.06 24.06 -3.43
CA GLU A 50 0.77 24.76 -3.37
C GLU A 50 -0.35 23.95 -2.67
N MET A 51 0.03 22.98 -1.84
CA MET A 51 -0.85 22.16 -1.01
C MET A 51 -0.11 21.69 0.25
N PRO A 52 -0.82 21.35 1.34
CA PRO A 52 -0.19 20.84 2.55
C PRO A 52 0.54 19.52 2.30
N ILE A 53 1.71 19.36 2.93
CA ILE A 53 2.47 18.09 2.92
C ILE A 53 1.86 17.18 3.98
N PRO A 54 1.38 15.96 3.62
CA PRO A 54 0.93 15.00 4.62
C PRO A 54 2.05 14.66 5.61
N LEU A 55 1.73 14.60 6.90
CA LEU A 55 2.71 14.28 7.96
C LEU A 55 3.50 13.00 7.69
N ALA A 56 2.84 11.98 7.11
CA ALA A 56 3.50 10.73 6.75
C ALA A 56 4.62 10.92 5.72
N SER A 57 4.47 11.85 4.77
CA SER A 57 5.50 12.20 3.79
C SER A 57 6.61 13.02 4.46
N SER A 58 6.26 14.03 5.26
CA SER A 58 7.24 14.83 6.02
C SER A 58 8.13 13.98 6.93
N LEU A 59 7.58 12.95 7.56
CA LEU A 59 8.36 12.02 8.40
C LEU A 59 9.36 11.17 7.61
N ILE A 60 9.15 11.00 6.30
CA ILE A 60 10.06 10.24 5.42
C ILE A 60 11.21 11.13 4.94
N HIS A 61 10.89 12.29 4.35
CA HIS A 61 11.90 13.14 3.70
C HIS A 61 12.36 14.33 4.56
N GLY A 62 11.72 14.56 5.71
CA GLY A 62 12.14 15.62 6.64
C GLY A 62 11.80 17.05 6.20
N ILE A 63 10.96 17.24 5.18
CA ILE A 63 10.51 18.55 4.70
C ILE A 63 9.09 18.81 5.18
N TYR A 64 8.86 19.99 5.78
CA TYR A 64 7.58 20.39 6.33
C TYR A 64 7.05 21.64 5.62
N ASP A 65 5.79 21.99 5.81
CA ASP A 65 5.15 23.14 5.17
C ASP A 65 5.91 24.46 5.42
N GLU A 66 6.46 24.64 6.64
CA GLU A 66 7.27 25.81 6.99
C GLU A 66 8.59 25.92 6.20
N ASP A 67 9.14 24.80 5.74
CA ASP A 67 10.40 24.78 4.98
C ASP A 67 10.23 25.25 3.54
N ILE A 68 9.00 25.16 3.01
CA ILE A 68 8.72 25.38 1.58
C ILE A 68 7.75 26.52 1.30
N VAL A 69 7.21 27.17 2.33
CA VAL A 69 6.19 28.24 2.17
C VAL A 69 6.69 29.42 1.34
N ASN A 70 7.99 29.73 1.41
CA ASN A 70 8.63 30.82 0.67
C ASN A 70 9.36 30.34 -0.60
N GLU A 71 9.34 29.04 -0.89
CA GLU A 71 10.01 28.49 -2.04
C GLU A 71 9.18 28.70 -3.33
N PRO A 72 9.84 28.75 -4.51
CA PRO A 72 9.12 28.89 -5.76
C PRO A 72 8.22 27.69 -6.03
N THR A 73 7.08 27.91 -6.69
CA THR A 73 6.26 26.80 -7.19
C THR A 73 6.94 26.11 -8.37
N PHE A 74 6.56 24.86 -8.66
CA PHE A 74 7.12 24.12 -9.79
C PHE A 74 6.93 24.88 -11.12
N LYS A 75 5.81 25.57 -11.28
CA LYS A 75 5.51 26.40 -12.46
C LYS A 75 6.57 27.49 -12.70
N VAL A 76 7.12 28.06 -11.65
CA VAL A 76 8.16 29.09 -11.75
C VAL A 76 9.49 28.49 -12.22
N VAL A 77 9.88 27.33 -11.70
CA VAL A 77 11.19 26.71 -11.95
C VAL A 77 11.18 25.70 -13.10
N ALA A 78 10.01 25.30 -13.61
CA ALA A 78 9.86 24.26 -14.61
C ALA A 78 10.74 24.45 -15.86
N LYS A 79 10.76 25.66 -16.40
CA LYS A 79 11.61 25.96 -17.58
C LYS A 79 13.11 25.86 -17.28
N GLU A 80 13.53 26.27 -16.10
CA GLU A 80 14.93 26.17 -15.66
C GLU A 80 15.35 24.71 -15.50
N ILE A 81 14.49 23.88 -14.86
CA ILE A 81 14.72 22.44 -14.70
C ILE A 81 14.76 21.77 -16.08
N ALA A 82 13.78 22.06 -16.96
CA ALA A 82 13.72 21.52 -18.30
C ALA A 82 14.99 21.86 -19.10
N ALA A 83 15.42 23.12 -19.08
CA ALA A 83 16.63 23.55 -19.78
C ALA A 83 17.90 22.91 -19.20
N PHE A 84 17.98 22.72 -17.89
CA PHE A 84 19.12 22.03 -17.28
C PHE A 84 19.24 20.56 -17.72
N MET A 85 18.11 19.89 -17.98
CA MET A 85 18.04 18.48 -18.37
C MET A 85 17.89 18.27 -19.90
N ASP A 86 17.78 19.32 -20.71
CA ASP A 86 17.31 19.22 -22.11
C ASP A 86 18.18 18.35 -23.01
N ASP A 87 19.49 18.37 -22.83
CA ASP A 87 20.44 17.59 -23.64
C ASP A 87 20.79 16.22 -23.03
N ALA A 88 20.22 15.85 -21.89
CA ALA A 88 20.60 14.66 -21.13
C ALA A 88 19.68 13.46 -21.38
N ASP A 89 20.24 12.25 -21.34
CA ASP A 89 19.52 11.04 -20.98
C ASP A 89 19.20 11.04 -19.48
N LEU A 90 18.26 10.25 -19.02
CA LEU A 90 17.77 10.27 -17.64
C LEU A 90 18.18 9.02 -16.87
N ALA A 91 18.51 9.18 -15.59
CA ALA A 91 18.84 8.09 -14.68
C ALA A 91 18.28 8.35 -13.28
N GLY A 92 18.08 7.28 -12.52
CA GLY A 92 17.66 7.34 -11.11
C GLY A 92 17.53 5.96 -10.50
N TYR A 93 17.04 5.89 -9.28
CA TYR A 93 16.77 4.64 -8.57
C TYR A 93 15.27 4.43 -8.45
N ASN A 94 14.68 3.42 -9.09
CA ASN A 94 13.25 3.20 -9.27
C ASN A 94 12.53 4.33 -10.05
N SER A 95 13.31 5.14 -10.74
CA SER A 95 12.85 6.38 -11.38
C SER A 95 11.83 6.14 -12.49
N ASN A 96 11.89 5.00 -13.18
CA ASN A 96 10.95 4.65 -14.25
C ASN A 96 9.51 4.51 -13.75
N LYS A 97 9.31 4.19 -12.47
CA LYS A 97 7.97 3.97 -11.88
C LYS A 97 7.42 5.17 -11.13
N PHE A 98 8.29 6.05 -10.63
CA PHE A 98 7.87 7.16 -9.79
C PHE A 98 8.41 8.52 -10.30
N ASP A 99 9.72 8.75 -10.28
CA ASP A 99 10.29 10.07 -10.51
C ASP A 99 10.02 10.60 -11.92
N ILE A 100 10.22 9.77 -12.95
CA ILE A 100 9.95 10.18 -14.34
C ILE A 100 8.48 10.51 -14.56
N PRO A 101 7.51 9.65 -14.20
CA PRO A 101 6.10 9.98 -14.30
C PRO A 101 5.72 11.26 -13.54
N MET A 102 6.19 11.43 -12.31
CA MET A 102 5.89 12.59 -11.46
C MET A 102 6.46 13.89 -12.08
N LEU A 103 7.69 13.86 -12.52
CA LEU A 103 8.34 15.02 -13.15
C LEU A 103 7.62 15.43 -14.45
N LEU A 104 7.23 14.47 -15.27
CA LEU A 104 6.49 14.74 -16.50
C LEU A 104 5.12 15.34 -16.22
N GLU A 105 4.41 14.83 -15.22
CA GLU A 105 3.11 15.36 -14.80
C GLU A 105 3.24 16.82 -14.33
N GLU A 106 4.27 17.14 -13.55
CA GLU A 106 4.54 18.52 -13.10
C GLU A 106 4.91 19.46 -14.26
N PHE A 107 5.71 19.01 -15.23
CA PHE A 107 5.99 19.79 -16.43
C PHE A 107 4.72 20.10 -17.22
N LEU A 108 3.87 19.10 -17.44
CA LEU A 108 2.60 19.27 -18.17
C LEU A 108 1.66 20.22 -17.44
N ARG A 109 1.51 20.10 -16.11
CA ARG A 109 0.74 21.05 -15.29
C ARG A 109 1.25 22.47 -15.40
N SER A 110 2.57 22.62 -15.57
CA SER A 110 3.23 23.93 -15.70
C SER A 110 3.21 24.48 -17.12
N GLY A 111 2.64 23.74 -18.07
CA GLY A 111 2.60 24.10 -19.50
C GLY A 111 3.96 23.99 -20.19
N VAL A 112 4.87 23.17 -19.66
CA VAL A 112 6.18 22.89 -20.24
C VAL A 112 6.13 21.52 -20.92
N ASP A 113 6.34 21.47 -22.22
CA ASP A 113 6.47 20.23 -22.97
C ASP A 113 7.94 19.75 -22.91
N PHE A 114 8.23 18.85 -21.97
CA PHE A 114 9.57 18.27 -21.83
C PHE A 114 9.72 17.09 -22.78
N ASN A 115 10.47 17.31 -23.86
CA ASN A 115 10.62 16.31 -24.91
C ASN A 115 11.34 15.05 -24.44
N MET A 116 10.62 13.92 -24.47
CA MET A 116 11.14 12.60 -24.10
C MET A 116 11.62 11.77 -25.31
N ALA A 117 11.37 12.24 -26.53
CA ALA A 117 11.69 11.49 -27.74
C ALA A 117 13.20 11.27 -27.88
N GLY A 118 13.59 10.03 -28.09
CA GLY A 118 14.99 9.63 -28.27
C GLY A 118 15.86 9.62 -27.01
N ARG A 119 15.34 10.00 -25.84
CA ARG A 119 16.06 9.87 -24.56
C ARG A 119 16.18 8.42 -24.12
N LYS A 120 17.27 8.12 -23.44
CA LYS A 120 17.49 6.84 -22.76
C LYS A 120 17.16 6.98 -21.28
N PHE A 121 16.76 5.86 -20.66
CA PHE A 121 16.38 5.79 -19.28
C PHE A 121 17.18 4.70 -18.59
N VAL A 122 17.97 5.06 -17.59
CA VAL A 122 18.80 4.13 -16.82
C VAL A 122 18.27 4.06 -15.40
N ASP A 123 17.47 3.03 -15.12
CA ASP A 123 17.01 2.75 -13.77
C ASP A 123 17.98 1.82 -13.05
N VAL A 124 18.72 2.37 -12.09
CA VAL A 124 19.76 1.65 -11.35
C VAL A 124 19.19 0.51 -10.50
N GLN A 125 17.96 0.67 -9.98
CA GLN A 125 17.28 -0.41 -9.27
C GLN A 125 17.00 -1.61 -10.20
N ASN A 126 16.64 -1.36 -11.45
CA ASN A 126 16.40 -2.42 -12.41
C ASN A 126 17.69 -3.20 -12.73
N ILE A 127 18.84 -2.52 -12.79
CA ILE A 127 20.15 -3.19 -12.93
C ILE A 127 20.40 -4.08 -11.72
N PHE A 128 20.22 -3.53 -10.51
CA PHE A 128 20.38 -4.29 -9.26
C PHE A 128 19.48 -5.53 -9.22
N HIS A 129 18.18 -5.37 -9.52
CA HIS A 129 17.23 -6.48 -9.49
C HIS A 129 17.47 -7.55 -10.56
N GLN A 130 18.05 -7.19 -11.71
CA GLN A 130 18.39 -8.14 -12.76
C GLN A 130 19.69 -8.90 -12.46
N MET A 131 20.68 -8.21 -11.91
CA MET A 131 22.00 -8.80 -11.63
C MET A 131 22.03 -9.55 -10.31
N GLU A 132 21.32 -9.06 -9.28
CA GLU A 132 21.25 -9.67 -7.95
C GLU A 132 19.88 -10.35 -7.77
N GLN A 133 19.74 -11.50 -8.40
CA GLN A 133 18.50 -12.29 -8.37
C GLN A 133 18.18 -12.79 -6.96
N ARG A 134 16.92 -12.73 -6.58
CA ARG A 134 16.42 -13.30 -5.30
C ARG A 134 15.84 -14.69 -5.50
N THR A 135 16.61 -15.57 -6.15
CA THR A 135 16.29 -16.98 -6.36
C THR A 135 17.01 -17.85 -5.33
N LEU A 136 16.56 -19.09 -5.14
CA LEU A 136 17.26 -20.05 -4.27
C LEU A 136 18.71 -20.27 -4.73
N LYS A 137 18.95 -20.36 -6.05
CA LYS A 137 20.30 -20.48 -6.63
C LYS A 137 21.20 -19.30 -6.23
N ALA A 138 20.68 -18.07 -6.35
CA ALA A 138 21.44 -16.87 -5.97
C ALA A 138 21.68 -16.82 -4.45
N ALA A 139 20.69 -17.17 -3.63
CA ALA A 139 20.83 -17.25 -2.19
C ALA A 139 21.88 -18.31 -1.80
N TYR A 140 21.84 -19.49 -2.39
CA TYR A 140 22.79 -20.56 -2.11
C TYR A 140 24.22 -20.14 -2.44
N LYS A 141 24.43 -19.54 -3.61
CA LYS A 141 25.74 -18.99 -3.99
C LYS A 141 26.23 -17.90 -3.01
N PHE A 142 25.32 -17.01 -2.59
CA PHE A 142 25.65 -15.90 -1.69
C PHE A 142 25.99 -16.35 -0.26
N TYR A 143 25.23 -17.32 0.27
CA TYR A 143 25.38 -17.77 1.66
C TYR A 143 26.36 -18.93 1.81
N CYS A 144 26.37 -19.87 0.85
CA CYS A 144 27.17 -21.10 0.92
C CYS A 144 28.43 -21.03 0.05
N GLY A 145 28.51 -20.08 -0.92
CA GLY A 145 29.68 -19.93 -1.79
C GLY A 145 29.72 -20.91 -2.96
N GLU A 146 28.71 -21.77 -3.11
CA GLU A 146 28.66 -22.88 -4.05
C GLU A 146 27.47 -22.76 -5.00
N GLU A 147 27.41 -23.60 -6.05
CA GLU A 147 26.26 -23.72 -6.94
C GLU A 147 25.45 -24.98 -6.65
N ILE A 148 24.12 -24.90 -6.77
CA ILE A 148 23.23 -26.05 -6.57
C ILE A 148 23.44 -27.04 -7.74
N ILE A 149 23.84 -28.26 -7.42
CA ILE A 149 23.94 -29.35 -8.39
C ILE A 149 22.54 -29.92 -8.57
N ASN A 150 22.09 -30.10 -9.82
CA ASN A 150 20.74 -30.57 -10.17
C ASN A 150 19.61 -29.64 -9.65
N ALA A 151 19.79 -28.33 -9.75
CA ALA A 151 18.72 -27.37 -9.48
C ALA A 151 17.44 -27.77 -10.23
N HIS A 152 16.27 -27.50 -9.62
CA HIS A 152 14.91 -27.94 -10.02
C HIS A 152 14.58 -29.40 -9.71
N SER A 153 15.44 -30.12 -8.99
CA SER A 153 15.04 -31.32 -8.29
C SER A 153 14.55 -30.93 -6.88
N ALA A 154 13.36 -31.40 -6.50
CA ALA A 154 12.79 -31.08 -5.17
C ALA A 154 13.73 -31.47 -4.02
N GLU A 155 14.48 -32.56 -4.16
CA GLU A 155 15.44 -33.00 -3.16
C GLU A 155 16.67 -32.06 -3.08
N ALA A 156 17.20 -31.63 -4.23
CA ALA A 156 18.32 -30.71 -4.28
C ALA A 156 17.90 -29.32 -3.73
N ASP A 157 16.73 -28.84 -4.12
CA ASP A 157 16.23 -27.54 -3.70
C ASP A 157 15.92 -27.50 -2.18
N ILE A 158 15.39 -28.58 -1.59
CA ILE A 158 15.13 -28.62 -0.14
C ILE A 158 16.43 -28.70 0.66
N LYS A 159 17.46 -29.42 0.18
CA LYS A 159 18.78 -29.44 0.80
C LYS A 159 19.45 -28.08 0.76
N ALA A 160 19.45 -27.43 -0.42
CA ALA A 160 19.96 -26.08 -0.59
C ALA A 160 19.23 -25.08 0.32
N THR A 161 17.91 -25.17 0.44
CA THR A 161 17.13 -24.33 1.35
C THR A 161 17.54 -24.49 2.82
N TYR A 162 17.75 -25.73 3.26
CA TYR A 162 18.22 -26.04 4.61
C TYR A 162 19.62 -25.47 4.88
N GLU A 163 20.56 -25.67 3.95
CA GLU A 163 21.93 -25.15 4.07
C GLU A 163 21.97 -23.62 4.06
N VAL A 164 21.14 -22.96 3.24
CA VAL A 164 20.97 -21.52 3.26
C VAL A 164 20.49 -21.05 4.64
N LEU A 165 19.51 -21.72 5.26
CA LEU A 165 19.05 -21.35 6.61
C LEU A 165 20.16 -21.48 7.64
N LEU A 166 20.94 -22.55 7.62
CA LEU A 166 22.08 -22.72 8.53
C LEU A 166 23.13 -21.62 8.35
N ALA A 167 23.42 -21.26 7.09
CA ALA A 167 24.36 -20.19 6.78
C ALA A 167 23.81 -18.81 7.21
N GLN A 168 22.50 -18.57 7.10
CA GLN A 168 21.84 -17.36 7.60
C GLN A 168 21.94 -17.26 9.12
N LEU A 169 21.64 -18.34 9.85
CA LEU A 169 21.77 -18.38 11.31
C LEU A 169 23.21 -18.07 11.76
N HIS A 170 24.22 -18.59 11.05
CA HIS A 170 25.62 -18.29 11.33
C HIS A 170 25.97 -16.84 10.99
N ARG A 171 25.58 -16.35 9.80
CA ARG A 171 25.94 -15.02 9.29
C ARG A 171 25.30 -13.88 10.09
N TYR A 172 24.06 -14.07 10.52
CA TYR A 172 23.27 -13.05 11.22
C TYR A 172 23.24 -13.24 12.74
N LYS A 173 24.02 -14.17 13.27
CA LYS A 173 24.19 -14.33 14.71
C LYS A 173 24.57 -12.98 15.33
N ASP A 174 23.83 -12.55 16.32
CA ASP A 174 24.04 -11.31 17.07
C ASP A 174 24.04 -10.04 16.18
N LYS A 175 23.46 -10.10 14.97
CA LYS A 175 23.27 -8.94 14.09
C LYS A 175 21.96 -8.24 14.39
N ASN A 176 22.04 -6.94 14.63
CA ASN A 176 20.87 -6.11 14.81
C ASN A 176 20.16 -5.88 13.47
N PHE A 177 18.86 -5.86 13.54
CA PHE A 177 17.93 -5.45 12.50
C PHE A 177 17.08 -4.31 13.05
N GLU A 178 16.96 -3.24 12.30
CA GLU A 178 16.08 -2.11 12.59
C GLU A 178 14.84 -2.21 11.68
N ASP A 179 13.67 -2.23 12.30
CA ASP A 179 12.41 -2.26 11.57
C ASP A 179 12.02 -0.86 11.04
N LYS A 180 10.92 -0.78 10.30
CA LYS A 180 10.42 0.49 9.74
C LYS A 180 9.97 1.51 10.81
N GLN A 181 9.77 1.09 12.03
CA GLN A 181 9.40 1.91 13.18
C GLN A 181 10.63 2.35 13.99
N GLY A 182 11.85 1.93 13.60
CA GLY A 182 13.09 2.23 14.30
C GLY A 182 13.39 1.31 15.48
N ASN A 183 12.64 0.20 15.66
CA ASN A 183 12.92 -0.75 16.72
C ASN A 183 14.10 -1.65 16.33
N ILE A 184 15.06 -1.80 17.25
CA ILE A 184 16.25 -2.61 17.03
C ILE A 184 16.10 -3.96 17.74
N SER A 185 16.32 -5.05 17.00
CA SER A 185 16.27 -6.43 17.51
C SER A 185 17.29 -7.30 16.79
N ALA A 186 17.58 -8.50 17.33
CA ALA A 186 18.37 -9.53 16.67
C ALA A 186 17.47 -10.74 16.37
N PRO A 187 16.64 -10.68 15.31
CA PRO A 187 15.55 -11.64 15.10
C PRO A 187 15.99 -12.98 14.52
N VAL A 188 17.20 -13.05 13.92
CA VAL A 188 17.68 -14.28 13.27
C VAL A 188 18.44 -15.12 14.27
N VAL A 189 17.70 -15.89 15.07
CA VAL A 189 18.21 -16.80 16.10
C VAL A 189 17.82 -18.23 15.78
N ASN A 190 18.54 -19.21 16.33
CA ASN A 190 18.24 -20.64 16.14
C ASN A 190 17.04 -21.06 17.02
N ASP A 191 15.89 -20.46 16.75
CA ASP A 191 14.61 -20.73 17.38
C ASP A 191 13.49 -20.58 16.32
N VAL A 192 12.67 -21.62 16.15
CA VAL A 192 11.66 -21.67 15.09
C VAL A 192 10.56 -20.63 15.32
N GLU A 193 10.20 -20.37 16.57
CA GLU A 193 9.16 -19.36 16.88
C GLU A 193 9.64 -17.95 16.55
N ALA A 194 10.87 -17.61 16.92
CA ALA A 194 11.47 -16.31 16.59
C ALA A 194 11.62 -16.13 15.07
N LEU A 195 12.08 -17.17 14.36
CA LEU A 195 12.18 -17.16 12.90
C LEU A 195 10.79 -17.04 12.24
N HIS A 196 9.78 -17.74 12.78
CA HIS A 196 8.40 -17.62 12.30
C HIS A 196 7.89 -16.20 12.44
N GLN A 197 8.04 -15.57 13.60
CA GLN A 197 7.61 -14.19 13.84
C GLN A 197 8.31 -13.21 12.90
N PHE A 198 9.62 -13.36 12.71
CA PHE A 198 10.39 -12.48 11.83
C PHE A 198 10.04 -12.63 10.34
N THR A 199 9.71 -13.85 9.90
CA THR A 199 9.40 -14.13 8.49
C THR A 199 7.92 -14.00 8.12
N ASN A 200 7.02 -13.91 9.12
CA ASN A 200 5.58 -13.83 8.90
C ASN A 200 5.11 -12.39 8.65
N LEU A 201 5.58 -11.79 7.55
CA LEU A 201 5.40 -10.37 7.23
C LEU A 201 3.95 -9.92 7.04
N HIS A 202 3.01 -10.84 6.79
CA HIS A 202 1.64 -10.51 6.42
C HIS A 202 0.58 -11.10 7.36
N ASN A 203 1.00 -11.79 8.41
CA ASN A 203 0.12 -12.43 9.41
C ASN A 203 -1.13 -13.09 8.77
N PRO A 204 -0.95 -14.10 7.86
CA PRO A 204 -2.06 -14.63 7.07
C PRO A 204 -2.96 -15.54 7.90
N VAL A 205 -4.28 -15.41 7.73
CA VAL A 205 -5.29 -16.37 8.21
C VAL A 205 -5.30 -17.60 7.30
N ASP A 206 -5.14 -17.37 5.99
CA ASP A 206 -4.99 -18.40 4.98
C ASP A 206 -3.76 -18.15 4.11
N PHE A 207 -3.06 -19.21 3.67
CA PHE A 207 -1.80 -19.09 2.92
C PHE A 207 -1.94 -18.49 1.51
N ALA A 208 -3.17 -18.36 0.99
CA ALA A 208 -3.43 -17.63 -0.24
C ALA A 208 -3.53 -16.10 -0.02
N GLY A 209 -3.44 -15.65 1.24
CA GLY A 209 -3.47 -14.25 1.62
C GLY A 209 -4.80 -13.54 1.31
N ARG A 210 -5.90 -14.30 1.18
CA ARG A 210 -7.25 -13.76 0.98
C ARG A 210 -7.83 -13.22 2.27
N MET A 211 -7.42 -13.79 3.40
CA MET A 211 -7.75 -13.33 4.74
C MET A 211 -6.45 -13.16 5.54
N VAL A 212 -6.35 -12.08 6.30
CA VAL A 212 -5.20 -11.77 7.16
C VAL A 212 -5.69 -11.33 8.53
N TYR A 213 -4.83 -11.37 9.54
CA TYR A 213 -5.11 -10.74 10.83
C TYR A 213 -4.80 -9.25 10.76
N ASN A 214 -5.68 -8.41 11.31
CA ASN A 214 -5.38 -7.01 11.54
C ASN A 214 -4.58 -6.82 12.84
N GLU A 215 -4.26 -5.58 13.20
CA GLU A 215 -3.51 -5.22 14.41
C GLU A 215 -4.22 -5.67 15.71
N ASN A 216 -5.52 -5.84 15.68
CA ASN A 216 -6.33 -6.32 16.80
C ASN A 216 -6.45 -7.85 16.86
N GLY A 217 -5.81 -8.59 15.95
CA GLY A 217 -5.92 -10.03 15.84
C GLY A 217 -7.23 -10.54 15.27
N GLU A 218 -8.00 -9.69 14.57
CA GLU A 218 -9.27 -10.06 13.94
C GLU A 218 -9.03 -10.47 12.48
N GLU A 219 -9.75 -11.51 12.01
CA GLU A 219 -9.69 -11.92 10.61
C GLU A 219 -10.38 -10.90 9.70
N VAL A 220 -9.63 -10.34 8.75
CA VAL A 220 -10.13 -9.37 7.77
C VAL A 220 -9.94 -9.89 6.34
N ILE A 221 -10.84 -9.50 5.45
CA ILE A 221 -10.69 -9.75 4.01
C ILE A 221 -9.57 -8.87 3.46
N ASN A 222 -8.67 -9.44 2.65
CA ASN A 222 -7.51 -8.74 2.09
C ASN A 222 -7.65 -8.46 0.58
N PHE A 223 -8.85 -8.46 0.02
CA PHE A 223 -9.07 -8.21 -1.40
C PHE A 223 -10.45 -7.60 -1.69
N GLY A 224 -10.60 -7.03 -2.89
CA GLY A 224 -11.87 -6.55 -3.43
C GLY A 224 -12.55 -5.48 -2.58
N LYS A 225 -13.89 -5.35 -2.73
CA LYS A 225 -14.73 -4.30 -2.10
C LYS A 225 -14.77 -4.35 -0.57
N HIS A 226 -14.40 -5.48 0.00
CA HIS A 226 -14.41 -5.71 1.46
C HIS A 226 -13.03 -5.73 2.09
N LYS A 227 -11.97 -5.33 1.34
CA LYS A 227 -10.62 -5.26 1.88
C LYS A 227 -10.57 -4.44 3.18
N GLY A 228 -9.96 -5.01 4.22
CA GLY A 228 -9.81 -4.38 5.55
C GLY A 228 -11.02 -4.53 6.48
N LYS A 229 -12.16 -5.08 6.02
CA LYS A 229 -13.32 -5.34 6.88
C LYS A 229 -13.19 -6.70 7.54
N THR A 230 -13.61 -6.80 8.81
CA THR A 230 -13.63 -8.09 9.51
C THR A 230 -14.62 -9.04 8.85
N VAL A 231 -14.24 -10.32 8.78
CA VAL A 231 -15.08 -11.37 8.15
C VAL A 231 -16.42 -11.50 8.89
N GLU A 232 -16.42 -11.42 10.22
CA GLU A 232 -17.65 -11.45 11.03
C GLU A 232 -18.59 -10.26 10.72
N ASN A 233 -18.05 -9.05 10.52
CA ASN A 233 -18.86 -7.87 10.15
C ASN A 233 -19.50 -8.05 8.77
N ILE A 234 -18.76 -8.65 7.83
CA ILE A 234 -19.31 -8.95 6.51
C ILE A 234 -20.46 -9.97 6.63
N PHE A 235 -20.33 -10.99 7.46
CA PHE A 235 -21.41 -11.94 7.69
C PHE A 235 -22.65 -11.30 8.33
N ASP A 236 -22.47 -10.26 9.16
CA ASP A 236 -23.58 -9.50 9.74
C ASP A 236 -24.31 -8.64 8.71
N THR A 237 -23.60 -8.06 7.76
CA THR A 237 -24.13 -7.10 6.79
C THR A 237 -24.48 -7.73 5.43
N GLU A 238 -23.75 -8.74 4.99
CA GLU A 238 -23.90 -9.42 3.69
C GLU A 238 -23.65 -10.94 3.85
N PRO A 239 -24.56 -11.70 4.49
CA PRO A 239 -24.37 -13.13 4.76
C PRO A 239 -24.15 -13.98 3.49
N SER A 240 -24.66 -13.51 2.35
CA SER A 240 -24.47 -14.15 1.04
C SER A 240 -23.00 -14.21 0.60
N TYR A 241 -22.14 -13.35 1.16
CA TYR A 241 -20.72 -13.33 0.86
C TYR A 241 -20.01 -14.65 1.22
N TYR A 242 -20.45 -15.30 2.31
CA TYR A 242 -19.99 -16.65 2.66
C TYR A 242 -20.25 -17.65 1.52
N ALA A 243 -21.48 -17.73 1.04
CA ALA A 243 -21.84 -18.64 -0.04
C ALA A 243 -21.08 -18.31 -1.34
N TRP A 244 -20.93 -17.05 -1.65
CA TRP A 244 -20.16 -16.61 -2.81
C TRP A 244 -18.70 -17.05 -2.74
N MET A 245 -18.02 -16.89 -1.60
CA MET A 245 -16.64 -17.37 -1.43
C MET A 245 -16.56 -18.90 -1.49
N LYS A 246 -17.53 -19.62 -0.92
CA LYS A 246 -17.57 -21.08 -0.94
C LYS A 246 -17.71 -21.65 -2.35
N GLN A 247 -18.52 -21.01 -3.20
CA GLN A 247 -18.77 -21.43 -4.58
C GLN A 247 -17.70 -20.93 -5.55
N GLY A 248 -17.05 -19.81 -5.23
CA GLY A 248 -16.03 -19.19 -6.06
C GLY A 248 -14.75 -20.03 -6.18
N ASP A 249 -13.88 -19.62 -7.11
CA ASP A 249 -12.57 -20.25 -7.33
C ASP A 249 -11.55 -19.78 -6.28
N PHE A 250 -11.72 -20.25 -5.04
CA PHE A 250 -10.81 -20.02 -3.93
C PHE A 250 -10.16 -21.35 -3.50
N PRO A 251 -8.89 -21.32 -3.02
CA PRO A 251 -8.22 -22.51 -2.50
C PRO A 251 -9.04 -23.19 -1.40
N LEU A 252 -8.97 -24.51 -1.34
CA LEU A 252 -9.71 -25.30 -0.34
C LEU A 252 -9.36 -24.90 1.10
N TYR A 253 -8.11 -24.52 1.35
CA TYR A 253 -7.70 -24.06 2.68
C TYR A 253 -8.34 -22.71 3.05
N THR A 254 -8.44 -21.77 2.11
CA THR A 254 -9.21 -20.52 2.30
C THR A 254 -10.67 -20.83 2.64
N LYS A 255 -11.30 -21.74 1.89
CA LYS A 255 -12.68 -22.19 2.16
C LYS A 255 -12.83 -22.86 3.53
N LYS A 256 -11.84 -23.67 3.95
CA LYS A 256 -11.82 -24.29 5.27
C LYS A 256 -11.75 -23.22 6.37
N LYS A 257 -10.86 -22.24 6.25
CA LYS A 257 -10.77 -21.15 7.21
C LYS A 257 -12.05 -20.31 7.28
N LEU A 258 -12.67 -20.07 6.13
CA LEU A 258 -13.96 -19.38 6.06
C LEU A 258 -15.06 -20.17 6.82
N ASP A 259 -15.07 -21.51 6.71
CA ASP A 259 -16.02 -22.38 7.44
C ASP A 259 -15.78 -22.32 8.96
N GLU A 260 -14.53 -22.31 9.39
CA GLU A 260 -14.16 -22.17 10.80
C GLU A 260 -14.70 -20.84 11.38
N ILE A 261 -14.51 -19.73 10.65
CA ILE A 261 -15.01 -18.42 11.05
C ILE A 261 -16.54 -18.37 11.05
N TRP A 262 -17.17 -18.93 10.00
CA TRP A 262 -18.65 -19.00 9.90
C TRP A 262 -19.26 -19.79 11.05
N SER A 263 -18.71 -20.94 11.38
CA SER A 263 -19.19 -21.78 12.49
C SER A 263 -19.11 -21.06 13.83
N ARG A 264 -18.01 -20.37 14.07
CA ARG A 264 -17.79 -19.58 15.29
C ARG A 264 -18.76 -18.39 15.38
N TRP A 265 -18.93 -17.66 14.29
CA TRP A 265 -19.87 -16.55 14.17
C TRP A 265 -21.33 -17.03 14.34
N SER A 266 -21.73 -18.13 13.67
CA SER A 266 -23.08 -18.67 13.75
C SER A 266 -23.43 -19.07 15.18
N LYS A 267 -22.53 -19.76 15.88
CA LYS A 267 -22.72 -20.16 17.28
C LYS A 267 -22.87 -18.94 18.20
N LYS A 268 -22.04 -17.93 18.03
CA LYS A 268 -22.11 -16.66 18.77
C LYS A 268 -23.47 -15.96 18.56
N LYS A 269 -23.99 -15.97 17.31
CA LYS A 269 -25.31 -15.39 17.00
C LYS A 269 -26.46 -16.17 17.62
N GLU A 270 -26.37 -17.49 17.62
CA GLU A 270 -27.38 -18.34 18.28
C GLU A 270 -27.42 -18.11 19.79
N GLU A 271 -26.27 -18.09 20.45
CA GLU A 271 -26.16 -17.77 21.88
C GLU A 271 -26.74 -16.39 22.21
N GLN A 272 -26.46 -15.37 21.37
CA GLN A 272 -27.05 -14.04 21.54
C GLN A 272 -28.57 -14.00 21.36
N ARG A 273 -29.10 -14.80 20.43
CA ARG A 273 -30.58 -14.95 20.29
C ARG A 273 -31.21 -15.59 21.52
N HIS A 274 -30.63 -16.67 22.03
CA HIS A 274 -31.10 -17.31 23.25
C HIS A 274 -31.03 -16.39 24.49
N ALA A 275 -29.92 -15.65 24.63
CA ALA A 275 -29.77 -14.68 25.73
C ALA A 275 -30.78 -13.51 25.67
N LYS A 276 -31.18 -13.10 24.46
CA LYS A 276 -32.25 -12.10 24.28
C LYS A 276 -33.63 -12.65 24.54
N ALA A 277 -33.87 -13.92 24.18
CA ALA A 277 -35.16 -14.58 24.40
C ALA A 277 -35.42 -14.92 25.89
N SER A 278 -34.33 -15.12 26.67
CA SER A 278 -34.42 -15.44 28.11
C SER A 278 -34.55 -14.22 29.03
N LYS A 279 -34.51 -12.98 28.53
CA LYS A 279 -34.85 -11.80 29.33
C LYS A 279 -36.35 -11.71 29.47
N PRO A 280 -36.92 -11.80 30.69
CA PRO A 280 -38.35 -11.66 30.88
C PRO A 280 -38.79 -10.28 30.37
N ALA A 281 -39.85 -10.26 29.57
CA ALA A 281 -40.50 -9.04 29.15
C ALA A 281 -40.92 -8.31 30.43
N VAL A 282 -40.31 -7.17 30.72
CA VAL A 282 -40.84 -6.27 31.77
C VAL A 282 -42.15 -5.74 31.22
N PHE A 283 -43.23 -6.36 31.66
CA PHE A 283 -44.57 -5.80 31.47
C PHE A 283 -44.61 -4.48 32.23
N GLN A 284 -44.46 -3.38 31.53
CA GLN A 284 -44.88 -2.09 32.07
C GLN A 284 -46.40 -2.10 32.11
N ASP A 285 -46.96 -2.15 33.33
CA ASP A 285 -48.38 -1.95 33.58
C ASP A 285 -48.81 -0.62 32.93
N LYS A 286 -49.44 -0.73 31.77
CA LYS A 286 -50.15 0.41 31.19
C LYS A 286 -51.37 0.69 32.05
N LYS A 287 -51.35 1.81 32.80
CA LYS A 287 -52.53 2.37 33.43
C LYS A 287 -53.68 2.44 32.40
N PRO A 288 -54.91 2.12 32.79
CA PRO A 288 -56.04 2.18 31.88
C PRO A 288 -56.27 3.64 31.44
N VAL A 289 -56.15 3.87 30.16
CA VAL A 289 -56.49 5.16 29.53
C VAL A 289 -57.97 5.13 29.20
N THR A 290 -58.72 6.03 29.80
CA THR A 290 -60.14 6.33 29.48
C THR A 290 -60.25 6.72 27.99
N PRO A 291 -61.37 6.34 27.31
CA PRO A 291 -61.51 6.67 25.88
C PRO A 291 -61.79 8.16 25.71
N GLN A 292 -60.82 8.91 25.22
CA GLN A 292 -61.08 10.22 24.59
C GLN A 292 -61.27 10.01 23.10
N GLU A 293 -62.36 10.53 22.58
CA GLU A 293 -62.71 10.53 21.17
C GLU A 293 -61.58 11.13 20.32
N ARG A 294 -61.07 10.34 19.41
CA ARG A 294 -60.09 10.80 18.40
C ARG A 294 -60.80 11.59 17.31
N GLN A 295 -60.79 12.91 17.40
CA GLN A 295 -60.96 13.75 16.20
C GLN A 295 -59.76 13.59 15.32
N LYS A 296 -59.95 13.09 14.09
CA LYS A 296 -58.94 13.07 13.03
C LYS A 296 -58.73 14.52 12.54
N PRO A 297 -57.52 15.07 12.52
CA PRO A 297 -57.29 16.30 11.76
C PRO A 297 -57.32 15.95 10.27
N ALA A 298 -58.18 16.61 9.54
CA ALA A 298 -58.20 16.57 8.08
C ALA A 298 -56.87 17.16 7.56
N ALA A 299 -56.12 16.37 6.80
CA ALA A 299 -54.92 16.86 6.11
C ALA A 299 -55.36 17.84 5.02
N VAL A 300 -55.14 19.12 5.25
CA VAL A 300 -55.28 20.16 4.23
C VAL A 300 -54.05 20.04 3.32
N VAL A 301 -54.27 19.53 2.12
CA VAL A 301 -53.26 19.53 1.07
C VAL A 301 -53.08 20.95 0.60
N THR A 302 -51.99 21.60 0.93
CA THR A 302 -51.67 22.95 0.41
C THR A 302 -51.16 22.90 -1.01
N THR A 303 -51.45 23.94 -1.76
CA THR A 303 -51.03 24.11 -3.18
C THR A 303 -49.52 23.95 -3.36
N ASP A 304 -48.74 24.28 -2.34
CA ASP A 304 -47.27 24.18 -2.33
C ASP A 304 -46.78 22.70 -2.30
N MET A 305 -47.51 21.79 -1.63
CA MET A 305 -47.24 20.35 -1.64
C MET A 305 -47.51 19.71 -3.01
N LEU A 306 -48.49 20.22 -3.75
CA LEU A 306 -48.81 19.79 -5.13
C LEU A 306 -47.78 20.25 -6.14
N GLU A 307 -47.20 21.45 -5.99
CA GLU A 307 -46.08 21.93 -6.83
C GLU A 307 -44.80 21.18 -6.59
N GLN A 308 -44.47 20.87 -5.35
CA GLN A 308 -43.27 20.03 -5.01
C GLN A 308 -43.39 18.61 -5.55
N LEU A 309 -44.56 18.01 -5.57
CA LEU A 309 -44.81 16.71 -6.19
C LEU A 309 -44.72 16.76 -7.72
N LYS A 310 -45.16 17.83 -8.37
CA LYS A 310 -45.00 18.02 -9.80
C LYS A 310 -43.56 18.21 -10.25
N MET A 311 -42.71 18.90 -9.44
CA MET A 311 -41.27 19.01 -9.71
C MET A 311 -40.51 17.68 -9.53
N LYS A 312 -41.00 16.77 -8.72
CA LYS A 312 -40.34 15.52 -8.43
C LYS A 312 -40.69 14.36 -9.37
N PHE A 313 -41.84 14.43 -10.05
CA PHE A 313 -42.40 13.37 -10.91
C PHE A 313 -42.90 13.80 -12.25
N GLY A 314 -42.80 15.07 -12.62
CA GLY A 314 -43.17 15.60 -13.95
C GLY A 314 -41.99 15.52 -14.92
N LYS A 315 -42.20 14.79 -16.03
CA LYS A 315 -41.38 14.92 -17.22
C LYS A 315 -41.43 16.36 -17.72
#